data_feddab06d4bc330d09dbae0df1962fc2
#
_entry.id   feddab06d4bc330d09dbae0df1962fc2
#
_cell.length_a   1.000
_cell.length_b   1.000
_cell.length_c   1.000
_cell.angle_alpha   90.00
_cell.angle_beta   90.00
_cell.angle_gamma   90.00
#
_symmetry.space_group_name_H-M   'P 1'
#
loop_
_entity.id
_entity.type
_entity.pdbx_description
1 polymer ?
#
loop_
_entity_poly.entity_id
_entity_poly.type
_entity_poly.pdbx_seq_one_letter_code
_entity_poly.pdbx_strand_id
1 'polypeptide(L)'
;NNLNSTDLSTDTCTNNFATWNYATGYLQGSATAFTGGNLIRQGGSSAYNACVGTIGINPFSNTNKWYYELETSVTINGSSNELLFGLISTTSMLAAAHANTDIDDSVLVKYASASLAGEGALQAGGIVGILLECGTNPVLKLYKNDQLVWTKTHGSDVTFEDEFYLPYVAVANTSVEAIANFGNPIQEFAIASGNTDAEGLGNFEFTTKGGYSWCTKNLAEYG
;
A
#
# COMPACT_ATOMS: atom_id res chain seq x y z
N ASN A 1 8.78 -19.32 -20.63
CA ASN A 1 8.14 -18.92 -19.35
C ASN A 1 8.32 -20.05 -18.37
N ASN A 2 9.34 -19.97 -17.53
CA ASN A 2 9.49 -20.85 -16.39
C ASN A 2 8.70 -20.22 -15.23
N LEU A 3 7.53 -20.79 -14.92
CA LEU A 3 6.90 -20.54 -13.63
C LEU A 3 7.80 -21.16 -12.55
N ASN A 4 8.31 -20.33 -11.66
CA ASN A 4 9.07 -20.77 -10.51
C ASN A 4 8.10 -21.06 -9.36
N SER A 5 8.51 -21.88 -8.40
CA SER A 5 7.72 -22.12 -7.19
C SER A 5 7.43 -20.85 -6.38
N THR A 6 8.19 -19.78 -6.62
CA THR A 6 7.98 -18.45 -6.07
C THR A 6 6.82 -17.67 -6.74
N ASP A 7 6.35 -18.13 -7.90
CA ASP A 7 5.22 -17.52 -8.59
C ASP A 7 3.87 -18.12 -8.15
N LEU A 8 3.89 -19.01 -7.18
CA LEU A 8 2.68 -19.60 -6.61
C LEU A 8 2.01 -18.58 -5.68
N SER A 9 0.80 -18.23 -6.04
CA SER A 9 -0.07 -17.32 -5.31
C SER A 9 -1.14 -18.12 -4.56
N THR A 10 -1.63 -17.57 -3.45
CA THR A 10 -2.84 -18.07 -2.79
C THR A 10 -4.12 -17.67 -3.50
N ASP A 11 -3.99 -16.96 -4.63
CA ASP A 11 -5.12 -16.62 -5.47
C ASP A 11 -5.82 -17.88 -5.99
N THR A 12 -7.13 -17.79 -6.02
CA THR A 12 -8.01 -18.83 -6.54
C THR A 12 -8.94 -18.22 -7.58
N CYS A 13 -9.61 -19.05 -8.39
CA CYS A 13 -10.60 -18.54 -9.33
C CYS A 13 -11.80 -17.85 -8.66
N THR A 14 -11.99 -18.01 -7.36
CA THR A 14 -13.06 -17.38 -6.57
C THR A 14 -12.57 -16.24 -5.68
N ASN A 15 -11.26 -16.08 -5.53
CA ASN A 15 -10.69 -14.99 -4.72
C ASN A 15 -9.33 -14.58 -5.30
N ASN A 16 -9.24 -13.33 -5.73
CA ASN A 16 -8.00 -12.72 -6.20
C ASN A 16 -7.65 -11.56 -5.26
N PHE A 17 -6.44 -11.58 -4.73
CA PHE A 17 -5.90 -10.47 -3.97
C PHE A 17 -5.51 -9.31 -4.88
N ALA A 18 -5.50 -8.10 -4.35
CA ALA A 18 -5.00 -6.94 -5.07
C ALA A 18 -3.51 -7.13 -5.42
N THR A 19 -3.11 -6.49 -6.51
CA THR A 19 -1.72 -6.34 -6.93
C THR A 19 -1.50 -4.90 -7.36
N TRP A 20 -0.26 -4.49 -7.60
CA TRP A 20 -0.01 -3.21 -8.24
C TRP A 20 -0.49 -3.25 -9.70
N ASN A 21 -1.22 -2.23 -10.10
CA ASN A 21 -1.72 -2.11 -11.47
C ASN A 21 -0.59 -1.64 -12.40
N TYR A 22 -0.07 -2.55 -13.21
CA TYR A 22 0.97 -2.25 -14.18
C TYR A 22 0.62 -1.11 -15.13
N ALA A 23 -0.66 -1.00 -15.53
CA ALA A 23 -1.11 0.05 -16.44
C ALA A 23 -0.99 1.46 -15.86
N THR A 24 -0.90 1.59 -14.54
CA THR A 24 -0.70 2.88 -13.85
C THR A 24 0.77 3.17 -13.54
N GLY A 25 1.69 2.25 -13.82
CA GLY A 25 3.11 2.39 -13.53
C GLY A 25 3.84 3.46 -14.34
N TYR A 26 3.19 4.04 -15.34
CA TYR A 26 3.70 5.17 -16.13
C TYR A 26 3.23 6.53 -15.60
N LEU A 27 2.44 6.56 -14.53
CA LEU A 27 1.96 7.82 -13.95
C LEU A 27 3.12 8.73 -13.56
N GLN A 28 4.32 8.18 -13.41
CA GLN A 28 5.57 8.95 -13.36
C GLN A 28 6.79 8.11 -13.74
N GLY A 29 7.63 8.65 -14.59
CA GLY A 29 8.96 8.11 -14.88
C GLY A 29 8.98 7.00 -15.94
N SER A 30 10.18 6.52 -16.26
CA SER A 30 10.38 5.43 -17.21
C SER A 30 9.77 4.13 -16.69
N ALA A 31 9.39 3.26 -17.61
CA ALA A 31 8.89 1.91 -17.35
C ALA A 31 9.87 1.12 -16.49
N THR A 32 9.71 1.19 -15.20
CA THR A 32 10.53 0.48 -14.24
C THR A 32 9.85 -0.80 -13.81
N ALA A 33 10.66 -1.74 -13.42
CA ALA A 33 10.25 -3.11 -13.25
C ALA A 33 9.17 -3.27 -12.16
N PHE A 34 8.08 -3.89 -12.55
CA PHE A 34 7.24 -4.64 -11.66
C PHE A 34 7.74 -6.08 -11.66
N THR A 35 7.93 -6.65 -10.50
CA THR A 35 8.34 -8.04 -10.32
C THR A 35 7.49 -8.72 -9.26
N GLY A 36 7.73 -9.99 -8.97
CA GLY A 36 6.99 -10.70 -7.93
C GLY A 36 5.47 -10.72 -8.16
N GLY A 37 5.00 -11.02 -9.38
CA GLY A 37 3.56 -11.03 -9.69
C GLY A 37 2.89 -9.65 -9.55
N ASN A 38 3.61 -8.56 -9.85
CA ASN A 38 3.20 -7.17 -9.63
C ASN A 38 3.00 -6.78 -8.16
N LEU A 39 3.73 -7.40 -7.25
CA LEU A 39 3.73 -7.01 -5.82
C LEU A 39 4.97 -6.19 -5.44
N ILE A 40 6.04 -6.22 -6.24
CA ILE A 40 7.23 -5.38 -6.05
C ILE A 40 7.18 -4.18 -6.98
N ARG A 41 7.35 -3.00 -6.41
CA ARG A 41 7.56 -1.75 -7.16
C ARG A 41 8.97 -1.23 -6.90
N GLN A 42 9.78 -1.15 -7.96
CA GLN A 42 11.13 -0.61 -7.91
C GLN A 42 11.15 0.87 -8.29
N GLY A 43 12.00 1.63 -7.64
CA GLY A 43 12.19 3.06 -7.88
C GLY A 43 12.96 3.39 -9.16
N GLY A 44 12.88 4.62 -9.61
CA GLY A 44 13.58 5.17 -10.76
C GLY A 44 14.77 6.05 -10.38
N SER A 45 15.60 6.38 -11.38
CA SER A 45 16.88 7.08 -11.17
C SER A 45 16.76 8.56 -10.74
N SER A 46 15.64 9.21 -10.92
CA SER A 46 15.53 10.67 -10.66
C SER A 46 14.11 11.16 -10.38
N ALA A 47 13.13 10.28 -10.35
CA ALA A 47 11.73 10.63 -10.10
C ALA A 47 11.04 9.51 -9.33
N TYR A 48 9.95 9.85 -8.67
CA TYR A 48 9.09 8.85 -8.06
C TYR A 48 8.45 7.98 -9.14
N ASN A 49 8.53 6.68 -8.97
CA ASN A 49 7.79 5.71 -9.75
C ASN A 49 6.55 5.31 -8.97
N ALA A 50 5.42 5.86 -9.38
CA ALA A 50 4.15 5.64 -8.71
C ALA A 50 3.33 4.51 -9.36
N CYS A 51 2.53 3.83 -8.56
CA CYS A 51 1.47 2.94 -9.01
C CYS A 51 0.36 2.85 -7.97
N VAL A 52 -0.78 2.32 -8.41
CA VAL A 52 -1.93 2.06 -7.55
C VAL A 52 -2.28 0.58 -7.51
N GLY A 53 -3.01 0.16 -6.49
CA GLY A 53 -3.57 -1.19 -6.40
C GLY A 53 -4.69 -1.43 -7.42
N THR A 54 -5.00 -2.68 -7.69
CA THR A 54 -6.06 -3.10 -8.63
C THR A 54 -7.47 -3.06 -8.04
N ILE A 55 -7.60 -2.91 -6.72
CA ILE A 55 -8.88 -2.87 -6.00
C ILE A 55 -9.00 -1.53 -5.28
N GLY A 56 -10.15 -0.87 -5.40
CA GLY A 56 -10.47 0.37 -4.72
C GLY A 56 -11.66 0.19 -3.76
N ILE A 57 -11.67 0.95 -2.67
CA ILE A 57 -12.72 0.98 -1.66
C ILE A 57 -13.24 2.40 -1.52
N ASN A 58 -14.56 2.58 -1.49
CA ASN A 58 -15.15 3.85 -1.09
C ASN A 58 -15.26 3.88 0.44
N PRO A 59 -14.56 4.80 1.14
CA PRO A 59 -14.52 4.82 2.60
C PRO A 59 -15.86 5.15 3.26
N PHE A 60 -16.84 5.68 2.50
CA PHE A 60 -18.18 6.00 3.03
C PHE A 60 -19.23 4.91 2.74
N SER A 61 -18.92 3.90 1.93
CA SER A 61 -19.89 2.88 1.49
C SER A 61 -20.30 1.89 2.57
N ASN A 62 -19.46 1.70 3.59
CA ASN A 62 -19.68 0.71 4.66
C ASN A 62 -19.00 1.14 5.96
N THR A 63 -18.95 0.28 6.97
CA THR A 63 -18.29 0.51 8.25
C THR A 63 -17.16 -0.48 8.51
N ASN A 64 -16.70 -1.14 7.47
CA ASN A 64 -15.68 -2.18 7.54
C ASN A 64 -14.27 -1.57 7.57
N LYS A 65 -13.29 -2.42 7.78
CA LYS A 65 -11.88 -2.04 7.82
C LYS A 65 -11.12 -2.80 6.75
N TRP A 66 -10.13 -2.15 6.14
CA TRP A 66 -9.33 -2.72 5.06
C TRP A 66 -7.85 -2.57 5.38
N TYR A 67 -7.09 -3.64 5.25
CA TYR A 67 -5.70 -3.70 5.68
C TYR A 67 -4.79 -4.25 4.59
N TYR A 68 -3.59 -3.66 4.47
CA TYR A 68 -2.48 -4.20 3.69
C TYR A 68 -1.14 -3.81 4.31
N GLU A 69 -0.08 -4.47 3.89
CA GLU A 69 1.28 -4.23 4.37
C GLU A 69 2.20 -3.83 3.22
N LEU A 70 3.22 -3.04 3.55
CA LEU A 70 4.34 -2.73 2.66
C LEU A 70 5.65 -2.99 3.40
N GLU A 71 6.57 -3.70 2.76
CA GLU A 71 7.96 -3.86 3.19
C GLU A 71 8.88 -3.04 2.29
N THR A 72 9.97 -2.52 2.85
CA THR A 72 11.01 -1.85 2.07
C THR A 72 12.29 -2.68 2.04
N SER A 73 12.90 -2.81 0.86
CA SER A 73 14.16 -3.54 0.68
C SER A 73 15.37 -2.84 1.28
N VAL A 74 15.30 -1.52 1.48
CA VAL A 74 16.39 -0.70 2.03
C VAL A 74 15.90 0.24 3.12
N THR A 75 16.82 0.75 3.92
CA THR A 75 16.49 1.76 4.93
C THR A 75 16.06 3.06 4.28
N ILE A 76 14.87 3.52 4.62
CA ILE A 76 14.34 4.83 4.23
C ILE A 76 14.74 5.84 5.31
N ASN A 77 15.66 6.74 4.98
CA ASN A 77 16.21 7.73 5.92
C ASN A 77 16.09 9.18 5.46
N GLY A 78 15.45 9.40 4.33
CA GLY A 78 15.02 10.71 3.88
C GLY A 78 16.02 11.59 3.17
N SER A 79 17.23 11.12 2.90
CA SER A 79 18.20 11.95 2.15
C SER A 79 18.37 11.53 0.69
N SER A 80 18.05 10.32 0.35
CA SER A 80 18.18 9.78 -1.02
C SER A 80 17.21 8.63 -1.32
N ASN A 81 16.66 8.01 -0.31
CA ASN A 81 15.70 6.93 -0.44
C ASN A 81 14.36 7.42 0.08
N GLU A 82 13.38 7.55 -0.80
CA GLU A 82 12.06 8.08 -0.45
C GLU A 82 10.97 7.08 -0.83
N LEU A 83 9.97 6.99 0.02
CA LEU A 83 8.81 6.15 -0.16
C LEU A 83 7.57 6.97 0.20
N LEU A 84 6.65 7.11 -0.75
CA LEU A 84 5.29 7.59 -0.51
C LEU A 84 4.35 6.41 -0.53
N PHE A 85 3.42 6.35 0.37
CA PHE A 85 2.42 5.29 0.40
C PHE A 85 1.15 5.74 1.13
N GLY A 86 0.11 4.95 1.03
CA GLY A 86 -1.20 5.21 1.60
C GLY A 86 -2.31 4.90 0.63
N LEU A 87 -3.28 5.78 0.55
CA LEU A 87 -4.42 5.65 -0.36
C LEU A 87 -4.47 6.87 -1.28
N ILE A 88 -4.88 6.68 -2.52
CA ILE A 88 -5.12 7.75 -3.47
C ILE A 88 -6.55 7.66 -4.00
N SER A 89 -7.21 8.80 -4.12
CA SER A 89 -8.53 8.88 -4.71
C SER A 89 -8.50 8.67 -6.23
N THR A 90 -9.59 8.21 -6.81
CA THR A 90 -9.69 8.03 -8.26
C THR A 90 -9.58 9.34 -9.01
N THR A 91 -10.10 10.44 -8.47
CA THR A 91 -9.97 11.78 -9.03
C THR A 91 -8.51 12.26 -9.02
N SER A 92 -7.82 12.15 -7.90
CA SER A 92 -6.40 12.50 -7.79
C SER A 92 -5.53 11.63 -8.70
N MET A 93 -5.84 10.35 -8.84
CA MET A 93 -5.15 9.46 -9.76
C MET A 93 -5.29 9.91 -11.22
N LEU A 94 -6.49 10.33 -11.63
CA LEU A 94 -6.78 10.77 -13.00
C LEU A 94 -6.22 12.16 -13.30
N ALA A 95 -6.13 13.02 -12.32
CA ALA A 95 -5.52 14.35 -12.46
C ALA A 95 -4.01 14.30 -12.75
N ALA A 96 -3.41 13.16 -12.74
CA ALA A 96 -2.11 12.62 -13.20
C ALA A 96 -0.95 13.58 -13.54
N ALA A 97 -1.06 14.82 -13.18
CA ALA A 97 0.07 15.74 -13.09
C ALA A 97 0.88 15.46 -11.80
N HIS A 98 0.87 14.22 -11.34
CA HIS A 98 1.59 13.75 -10.16
C HIS A 98 3.10 13.68 -10.41
N ALA A 99 3.55 14.59 -11.24
CA ALA A 99 4.92 14.91 -11.38
C ALA A 99 5.37 15.60 -10.09
N ASN A 100 6.03 14.84 -9.27
CA ASN A 100 7.09 15.40 -8.48
C ASN A 100 6.66 16.41 -7.40
N THR A 101 6.41 15.99 -6.25
CA THR A 101 6.13 16.80 -5.07
C THR A 101 4.66 16.90 -4.71
N ASP A 102 4.42 16.64 -3.47
CA ASP A 102 3.23 17.09 -2.77
C ASP A 102 1.94 16.83 -3.59
N ILE A 103 1.66 15.55 -3.80
CA ILE A 103 0.27 15.19 -3.96
C ILE A 103 -0.35 15.68 -2.64
N ASP A 104 -0.99 16.81 -2.73
CA ASP A 104 -1.72 17.43 -1.63
C ASP A 104 -3.00 16.64 -1.36
N ASP A 105 -2.90 15.34 -1.62
CA ASP A 105 -3.89 14.38 -1.22
C ASP A 105 -3.52 13.98 0.21
N SER A 106 -4.20 14.63 1.11
CA SER A 106 -4.01 14.54 2.56
C SER A 106 -4.00 13.12 3.14
N VAL A 107 -4.29 12.12 2.30
CA VAL A 107 -4.37 10.70 2.65
C VAL A 107 -3.07 9.94 2.33
N LEU A 108 -2.08 10.62 1.74
CA LEU A 108 -0.78 10.03 1.48
C LEU A 108 0.23 10.36 2.57
N VAL A 109 1.13 9.43 2.80
CA VAL A 109 2.23 9.58 3.74
C VAL A 109 3.54 9.55 3.00
N LYS A 110 4.29 10.63 3.13
CA LYS A 110 5.64 10.73 2.60
C LYS A 110 6.66 10.29 3.65
N TYR A 111 7.31 9.19 3.37
CA TYR A 111 8.49 8.77 4.12
C TYR A 111 9.74 9.31 3.42
N ALA A 112 9.99 10.61 3.55
CA ALA A 112 11.06 11.28 2.79
C ALA A 112 12.20 11.78 3.69
N SER A 113 11.93 12.34 4.80
CA SER A 113 12.97 12.91 5.66
C SER A 113 12.71 12.54 7.11
N ALA A 114 13.54 11.68 7.59
CA ALA A 114 13.83 11.47 9.01
C ALA A 114 12.65 11.17 9.94
N SER A 115 11.45 10.96 9.50
CA SER A 115 10.45 10.37 10.39
C SER A 115 9.01 10.59 9.97
N LEU A 116 8.21 9.57 9.97
CA LEU A 116 6.82 9.68 10.36
C LEU A 116 6.79 10.25 11.78
N ALA A 117 6.53 11.54 11.91
CA ALA A 117 6.28 12.21 13.19
C ALA A 117 7.24 11.86 14.35
N GLY A 118 8.53 11.71 14.08
CA GLY A 118 9.52 11.40 15.13
C GLY A 118 9.85 9.91 15.32
N GLU A 119 9.24 9.01 14.56
CA GLU A 119 9.36 7.55 14.74
C GLU A 119 10.64 6.92 14.14
N GLY A 120 11.57 7.73 13.67
CA GLY A 120 12.84 7.27 13.11
C GLY A 120 12.71 6.58 11.75
N ALA A 121 13.85 6.21 11.16
CA ALA A 121 13.93 5.58 9.85
C ALA A 121 13.15 4.25 9.79
N LEU A 122 12.54 3.97 8.64
CA LEU A 122 12.08 2.61 8.31
C LEU A 122 13.30 1.83 7.85
N GLN A 123 13.68 0.84 8.62
CA GLN A 123 14.86 0.01 8.33
C GLN A 123 14.59 -0.92 7.13
N ALA A 124 15.66 -1.42 6.49
CA ALA A 124 15.54 -2.49 5.50
C ALA A 124 14.81 -3.70 6.13
N GLY A 125 13.84 -4.27 5.41
CA GLY A 125 12.94 -5.29 5.93
C GLY A 125 11.91 -4.76 6.93
N GLY A 126 11.83 -3.43 7.14
CA GLY A 126 10.79 -2.82 7.97
C GLY A 126 9.45 -2.82 7.27
N ILE A 127 8.40 -3.16 8.02
CA ILE A 127 7.04 -3.29 7.50
C ILE A 127 6.16 -2.17 8.05
N VAL A 128 5.38 -1.55 7.16
CA VAL A 128 4.28 -0.66 7.52
C VAL A 128 2.95 -1.33 7.21
N GLY A 129 2.06 -1.37 8.20
CA GLY A 129 0.68 -1.77 8.04
C GLY A 129 -0.20 -0.54 7.79
N ILE A 130 -1.07 -0.60 6.80
CA ILE A 130 -1.99 0.47 6.41
C ILE A 130 -3.41 -0.02 6.63
N LEU A 131 -4.15 0.65 7.51
CA LEU A 131 -5.53 0.34 7.87
C LEU A 131 -6.44 1.50 7.51
N LEU A 132 -7.40 1.25 6.63
CA LEU A 132 -8.54 2.13 6.37
C LEU A 132 -9.72 1.65 7.21
N GLU A 133 -10.25 2.49 8.09
CA GLU A 133 -11.52 2.28 8.78
C GLU A 133 -12.59 3.09 8.06
N CYS A 134 -13.54 2.42 7.44
CA CYS A 134 -14.64 3.02 6.70
C CYS A 134 -15.77 3.49 7.64
N GLY A 135 -16.61 4.39 7.18
CA GLY A 135 -17.77 4.88 7.92
C GLY A 135 -18.09 6.35 7.65
N THR A 136 -18.96 6.94 8.44
CA THR A 136 -19.32 8.37 8.32
C THR A 136 -18.13 9.31 8.49
N ASN A 137 -17.16 8.90 9.31
CA ASN A 137 -15.91 9.61 9.52
C ASN A 137 -14.74 8.64 9.29
N PRO A 138 -14.35 8.40 8.03
CA PRO A 138 -13.26 7.46 7.73
C PRO A 138 -11.95 7.84 8.43
N VAL A 139 -11.18 6.82 8.78
CA VAL A 139 -9.89 6.99 9.45
C VAL A 139 -8.82 6.16 8.75
N LEU A 140 -7.69 6.77 8.44
CA LEU A 140 -6.49 6.07 8.00
C LEU A 140 -5.51 5.95 9.16
N LYS A 141 -5.04 4.74 9.42
CA LYS A 141 -4.05 4.45 10.45
C LYS A 141 -2.83 3.77 9.84
N LEU A 142 -1.67 4.14 10.34
CA LEU A 142 -0.41 3.53 9.96
C LEU A 142 0.26 2.89 11.16
N TYR A 143 0.76 1.70 10.94
CA TYR A 143 1.51 0.91 11.91
C TYR A 143 2.91 0.66 11.38
N LYS A 144 3.93 0.99 12.14
CA LYS A 144 5.32 0.66 11.86
C LYS A 144 5.73 -0.51 12.74
N ASN A 145 6.07 -1.64 12.13
CA ASN A 145 6.40 -2.86 12.87
C ASN A 145 5.37 -3.15 13.99
N ASP A 146 4.10 -3.15 13.61
CA ASP A 146 2.91 -3.37 14.47
C ASP A 146 2.60 -2.27 15.51
N GLN A 147 3.36 -1.21 15.59
CA GLN A 147 3.08 -0.07 16.48
C GLN A 147 2.34 1.04 15.72
N LEU A 148 1.23 1.51 16.29
CA LEU A 148 0.50 2.66 15.70
C LEU A 148 1.38 3.90 15.78
N VAL A 149 1.69 4.46 14.61
CA VAL A 149 2.57 5.64 14.50
C VAL A 149 1.85 6.87 13.95
N TRP A 150 0.69 6.68 13.31
CA TRP A 150 -0.01 7.80 12.69
C TRP A 150 -1.50 7.50 12.50
N THR A 151 -2.32 8.54 12.67
CA THR A 151 -3.77 8.48 12.48
C THR A 151 -4.22 9.75 11.78
N LYS A 152 -5.07 9.62 10.77
CA LYS A 152 -5.76 10.73 10.10
C LYS A 152 -7.24 10.46 10.06
N THR A 153 -8.01 11.40 10.57
CA THR A 153 -9.46 11.31 10.65
C THR A 153 -10.09 12.30 9.68
N HIS A 154 -11.09 11.84 8.92
CA HIS A 154 -11.89 12.72 8.06
C HIS A 154 -12.48 13.89 8.83
N GLY A 155 -12.46 15.08 8.21
CA GLY A 155 -12.99 16.30 8.79
C GLY A 155 -12.11 16.96 9.85
N SER A 156 -11.06 16.29 10.35
CA SER A 156 -10.10 16.85 11.32
C SER A 156 -8.73 17.03 10.71
N ASP A 157 -8.18 15.98 10.12
CA ASP A 157 -6.80 15.93 9.65
C ASP A 157 -6.71 15.83 8.13
N VAL A 158 -7.74 15.28 7.52
CA VAL A 158 -7.82 15.02 6.09
C VAL A 158 -9.26 15.16 5.62
N THR A 159 -9.45 15.38 4.32
CA THR A 159 -10.75 15.28 3.66
C THR A 159 -10.74 14.04 2.77
N PHE A 160 -11.56 13.04 3.13
CA PHE A 160 -11.92 11.99 2.20
C PHE A 160 -13.11 12.46 1.37
N GLU A 161 -13.06 12.24 0.07
CA GLU A 161 -14.19 12.47 -0.83
C GLU A 161 -15.01 11.19 -0.98
N ASP A 162 -16.28 11.33 -1.37
CA ASP A 162 -17.18 10.19 -1.62
C ASP A 162 -16.86 9.56 -2.98
N GLU A 163 -15.69 8.89 -3.03
CA GLU A 163 -15.17 8.20 -4.20
C GLU A 163 -14.32 6.99 -3.80
N PHE A 164 -13.85 6.23 -4.79
CA PHE A 164 -12.98 5.10 -4.53
C PHE A 164 -11.55 5.56 -4.23
N TYR A 165 -10.96 4.94 -3.22
CA TYR A 165 -9.54 5.05 -2.86
C TYR A 165 -8.83 3.74 -3.13
N LEU A 166 -7.68 3.82 -3.75
CA LEU A 166 -6.83 2.68 -4.09
C LEU A 166 -5.56 2.71 -3.24
N PRO A 167 -5.02 1.55 -2.85
CA PRO A 167 -3.64 1.50 -2.34
C PRO A 167 -2.70 2.21 -3.29
N TYR A 168 -1.78 2.97 -2.74
CA TYR A 168 -0.83 3.77 -3.51
C TYR A 168 0.59 3.56 -2.99
N VAL A 169 1.53 3.53 -3.92
CA VAL A 169 2.95 3.60 -3.62
C VAL A 169 3.68 4.42 -4.68
N ALA A 170 4.64 5.22 -4.24
CA ALA A 170 5.61 5.85 -5.11
C ALA A 170 7.01 5.72 -4.51
N VAL A 171 7.95 5.31 -5.31
CA VAL A 171 9.30 4.97 -4.88
C VAL A 171 10.31 5.82 -5.65
N ALA A 172 11.16 6.54 -4.94
CA ALA A 172 12.30 7.26 -5.52
C ALA A 172 13.59 6.48 -5.24
N ASN A 173 14.54 6.56 -6.17
CA ASN A 173 15.80 5.86 -6.18
C ASN A 173 15.71 4.40 -6.66
N THR A 174 16.63 4.04 -7.56
CA THR A 174 16.67 2.71 -8.21
C THR A 174 17.03 1.56 -7.27
N SER A 175 17.57 1.85 -6.10
CA SER A 175 17.90 0.84 -5.09
C SER A 175 16.74 0.56 -4.12
N VAL A 176 15.67 1.33 -4.18
CA VAL A 176 14.50 1.16 -3.30
C VAL A 176 13.47 0.28 -3.97
N GLU A 177 13.03 -0.73 -3.26
CA GLU A 177 11.89 -1.56 -3.63
C GLU A 177 10.83 -1.46 -2.54
N ALA A 178 9.58 -1.33 -2.94
CA ALA A 178 8.42 -1.46 -2.09
C ALA A 178 7.70 -2.76 -2.43
N ILE A 179 7.61 -3.66 -1.48
CA ILE A 179 6.99 -4.98 -1.62
C ILE A 179 5.65 -4.93 -0.92
N ALA A 180 4.57 -5.17 -1.67
CA ALA A 180 3.22 -5.18 -1.11
C ALA A 180 2.79 -6.56 -0.66
N ASN A 181 2.04 -6.60 0.42
CA ASN A 181 1.28 -7.75 0.87
C ASN A 181 -0.19 -7.34 1.05
N PHE A 182 -1.02 -7.72 0.10
CA PHE A 182 -2.47 -7.53 0.16
C PHE A 182 -3.21 -8.74 0.77
N GLY A 183 -2.45 -9.68 1.33
CA GLY A 183 -2.91 -10.97 1.84
C GLY A 183 -2.32 -12.15 1.07
N ASN A 184 -1.57 -11.89 0.01
CA ASN A 184 -0.91 -12.87 -0.84
C ASN A 184 0.58 -12.50 -0.96
N PRO A 185 1.37 -12.69 0.11
CA PRO A 185 2.77 -12.31 0.09
C PRO A 185 3.58 -13.19 -0.86
N ILE A 186 4.53 -12.57 -1.53
CA ILE A 186 5.57 -13.28 -2.27
C ILE A 186 6.66 -13.77 -1.31
N GLN A 187 7.54 -14.62 -1.80
CA GLN A 187 8.61 -15.20 -0.97
C GLN A 187 9.56 -14.13 -0.39
N GLU A 188 9.77 -13.03 -1.10
CA GLU A 188 10.61 -11.93 -0.68
C GLU A 188 10.02 -11.13 0.48
N PHE A 189 8.70 -11.18 0.69
CA PHE A 189 8.05 -10.54 1.84
C PHE A 189 8.18 -11.46 3.06
N ALA A 190 8.87 -11.00 4.09
CA ALA A 190 9.18 -11.81 5.26
C ALA A 190 7.95 -12.02 6.14
N ILE A 191 7.39 -13.22 6.14
CA ILE A 191 6.31 -13.64 7.06
C ILE A 191 6.87 -14.61 8.09
N ALA A 192 6.89 -14.18 9.34
CA ALA A 192 7.24 -15.02 10.48
C ALA A 192 6.01 -15.43 11.32
N SER A 193 5.03 -14.55 11.44
CA SER A 193 3.86 -14.72 12.32
C SER A 193 2.67 -15.40 11.65
N GLY A 194 2.40 -15.10 10.38
CA GLY A 194 1.35 -15.74 9.59
C GLY A 194 -0.07 -15.43 10.07
N ASN A 195 -0.42 -14.13 10.19
CA ASN A 195 -1.75 -13.71 10.58
C ASN A 195 -2.72 -13.69 9.39
N THR A 196 -3.99 -13.90 9.65
CA THR A 196 -5.06 -13.78 8.67
C THR A 196 -5.89 -12.50 8.90
N ASP A 197 -6.70 -12.14 7.92
CA ASP A 197 -7.68 -11.07 8.04
C ASP A 197 -8.91 -11.49 8.89
N ALA A 198 -9.91 -10.61 8.97
CA ALA A 198 -11.12 -10.84 9.76
C ALA A 198 -11.94 -12.08 9.31
N GLU A 199 -11.79 -12.52 8.06
CA GLU A 199 -12.44 -13.70 7.48
C GLU A 199 -11.54 -14.94 7.42
N GLY A 200 -10.35 -14.87 8.01
CA GLY A 200 -9.38 -15.96 7.94
C GLY A 200 -8.68 -16.07 6.58
N LEU A 201 -8.74 -15.02 5.76
CA LEU A 201 -8.07 -14.96 4.47
C LEU A 201 -6.72 -14.28 4.57
N GLY A 202 -5.88 -14.57 3.60
CA GLY A 202 -4.57 -13.94 3.47
C GLY A 202 -3.53 -14.51 4.44
N ASN A 203 -2.33 -13.93 4.33
CA ASN A 203 -1.18 -14.24 5.18
C ASN A 203 -0.38 -12.95 5.41
N PHE A 204 -0.44 -12.41 6.62
CA PHE A 204 0.17 -11.14 7.01
C PHE A 204 1.22 -11.34 8.10
N GLU A 205 2.24 -10.49 8.11
CA GLU A 205 3.22 -10.51 9.20
C GLU A 205 2.58 -10.05 10.51
N PHE A 206 1.80 -8.99 10.48
CA PHE A 206 1.15 -8.44 11.66
C PHE A 206 -0.35 -8.71 11.70
N THR A 207 -0.95 -8.50 12.87
CA THR A 207 -2.41 -8.59 12.99
C THR A 207 -3.07 -7.50 12.16
N THR A 208 -4.14 -7.84 11.44
CA THR A 208 -4.85 -6.89 10.56
C THR A 208 -5.73 -5.89 11.32
N LYS A 209 -5.74 -5.92 12.65
CA LYS A 209 -6.57 -5.06 13.52
C LYS A 209 -8.08 -5.19 13.23
N GLY A 210 -8.50 -6.38 12.80
CA GLY A 210 -9.87 -6.66 12.36
C GLY A 210 -10.18 -6.13 10.96
N GLY A 211 -9.16 -5.79 10.19
CA GLY A 211 -9.32 -5.39 8.80
C GLY A 211 -9.41 -6.59 7.85
N TYR A 212 -10.11 -6.39 6.76
CA TYR A 212 -10.22 -7.31 5.63
C TYR A 212 -9.05 -7.11 4.67
N SER A 213 -8.59 -8.18 4.07
CA SER A 213 -7.61 -8.12 2.98
C SER A 213 -8.23 -7.52 1.71
N TRP A 214 -7.41 -6.84 0.92
CA TRP A 214 -7.82 -6.25 -0.35
C TRP A 214 -7.94 -7.35 -1.42
N CYS A 215 -9.08 -8.04 -1.41
CA CYS A 215 -9.35 -9.14 -2.33
C CYS A 215 -10.80 -9.13 -2.83
N THR A 216 -11.03 -9.81 -3.95
CA THR A 216 -12.35 -9.82 -4.62
C THR A 216 -13.44 -10.44 -3.77
N LYS A 217 -13.13 -11.45 -2.95
CA LYS A 217 -14.12 -12.07 -2.06
C LYS A 217 -14.59 -11.08 -0.99
N ASN A 218 -13.66 -10.44 -0.29
CA ASN A 218 -14.01 -9.45 0.72
C ASN A 218 -14.70 -8.23 0.11
N LEU A 219 -14.28 -7.80 -1.09
CA LEU A 219 -14.93 -6.70 -1.79
C LEU A 219 -16.40 -7.03 -2.12
N ALA A 220 -16.70 -8.24 -2.54
CA ALA A 220 -18.05 -8.65 -2.88
C ALA A 220 -18.99 -8.75 -1.66
N GLU A 221 -18.43 -9.03 -0.48
CA GLU A 221 -19.20 -9.25 0.74
C GLU A 221 -19.24 -8.02 1.66
N TYR A 222 -18.18 -7.23 1.69
CA TYR A 222 -17.97 -6.15 2.65
C TYR A 222 -17.63 -4.79 2.03
N GLY A 223 -17.51 -4.72 0.68
CA GLY A 223 -17.14 -3.51 -0.08
C GLY A 223 -18.27 -2.49 -0.29
#